data_1deea7f0045b39f6f9ecf819e46efa31
#
_entry.id   1deea7f0045b39f6f9ecf819e46efa31
#
_cell.length_a   1.000
_cell.length_b   1.000
_cell.length_c   1.000
_cell.angle_alpha   90.00
_cell.angle_beta   90.00
_cell.angle_gamma   90.00
#
_symmetry.space_group_name_H-M   'P 1'
#
loop_
_entity.id
_entity.type
_entity.pdbx_description
1 polymer ?
#
loop_
_entity_poly.entity_id
_entity_poly.type
_entity_poly.pdbx_seq_one_letter_code
_entity_poly.pdbx_strand_id
1 'polypeptide(L)'
;MTERPRVLVKERIADSGVELLRRHFDVELGTDWDDGQLPERIGDFEGIVIRSATKLTDELIERAGRLRVIGRAGIGVDNVDVDAATKRGIVVANAPQANVIAAAEHTMALMLALARRVPQAHASLTAGRWERSRFAGVELFDKTLGILGLGRIGQLVAARARGFGMRVLAFDPYVAADRYRELGVERAEDAAEVYSQADFITLHLPPTRETRGLIDRDALSRMRDGVLLVNCARGELIVDEDLEAALDSGKVGGAALDVFSREPITDHPLFGHENVVVTPHLGASTAEAQDRAGVQTAEQVVAALTGGVVTTAVNIPAISPEDMDVLGPFVPLCRQLGRILAALGEGPSVDRVEVELRGRIAERDTRLLPVAVLAGLLGHTAEEVNLVNAPSLAEERGITVVELNEPVARDFTDLVRVRVASGEHRVRVVGTTLGNRNRPHLLEAWGQRFNIQLERHLTLFRYRDQPGMIGRVGQAFGDHEVNIVSAAVGRHPGDEDDGPKGRVAVMVVTSDQPVPEDVLAELVASEGFYDARTVSLPV
;
A
#
# COMPACT_ATOMS: atom_id res chain seq x y z
N MET A 1 30.65 12.26 -0.87
CA MET A 1 29.99 11.30 0.01
C MET A 1 28.56 11.79 0.12
N THR A 2 27.60 11.10 -0.44
CA THR A 2 26.16 11.43 -0.27
C THR A 2 25.83 11.30 1.21
N GLU A 3 25.26 12.33 1.80
CA GLU A 3 24.81 12.37 3.19
C GLU A 3 23.80 11.23 3.40
N ARG A 4 23.93 10.47 4.49
CA ARG A 4 22.96 9.40 4.79
C ARG A 4 21.62 10.02 5.12
N PRO A 5 20.48 9.49 4.60
CA PRO A 5 19.16 9.97 4.99
C PRO A 5 18.98 9.95 6.51
N ARG A 6 18.29 10.95 7.05
CA ARG A 6 18.00 11.05 8.49
C ARG A 6 16.62 10.47 8.77
N VAL A 7 16.54 9.62 9.80
CA VAL A 7 15.29 8.97 10.22
C VAL A 7 15.03 9.28 11.69
N LEU A 8 13.85 9.84 11.98
CA LEU A 8 13.39 10.07 13.35
C LEU A 8 12.60 8.86 13.85
N VAL A 9 12.98 8.31 15.00
CA VAL A 9 12.15 7.38 15.77
C VAL A 9 11.50 8.16 16.90
N LYS A 10 10.25 8.62 16.69
CA LYS A 10 9.54 9.52 17.61
C LYS A 10 8.97 8.79 18.82
N GLU A 11 8.57 7.54 18.66
CA GLU A 11 8.07 6.71 19.75
C GLU A 11 8.93 5.45 19.88
N ARG A 12 9.00 4.92 21.10
CA ARG A 12 9.79 3.71 21.38
C ARG A 12 9.29 2.51 20.59
N ILE A 13 10.16 1.95 19.77
CA ILE A 13 10.00 0.66 19.11
C ILE A 13 11.06 -0.31 19.65
N ALA A 14 10.98 -1.59 19.26
CA ALA A 14 11.97 -2.58 19.64
C ALA A 14 13.38 -2.23 19.15
N ASP A 15 14.38 -2.55 19.96
CA ASP A 15 15.79 -2.25 19.67
C ASP A 15 16.25 -2.88 18.35
N SER A 16 15.76 -4.09 18.01
CA SER A 16 15.99 -4.75 16.73
C SER A 16 15.59 -3.91 15.51
N GLY A 17 14.46 -3.20 15.58
CA GLY A 17 14.01 -2.27 14.55
C GLY A 17 14.89 -1.02 14.45
N VAL A 18 15.29 -0.47 15.59
CA VAL A 18 16.23 0.69 15.64
C VAL A 18 17.59 0.31 15.06
N GLU A 19 18.12 -0.86 15.42
CA GLU A 19 19.39 -1.35 14.90
C GLU A 19 19.35 -1.57 13.39
N LEU A 20 18.24 -2.08 12.86
CA LEU A 20 18.04 -2.23 11.43
C LEU A 20 18.10 -0.87 10.72
N LEU A 21 17.41 0.14 11.22
CA LEU A 21 17.46 1.50 10.66
C LEU A 21 18.88 2.09 10.71
N ARG A 22 19.60 1.95 11.82
CA ARG A 22 20.98 2.45 12.00
C ARG A 22 22.00 1.86 11.03
N ARG A 23 21.77 0.67 10.50
CA ARG A 23 22.64 0.08 9.47
C ARG A 23 22.60 0.89 8.17
N HIS A 24 21.49 1.55 7.88
CA HIS A 24 21.24 2.24 6.61
C HIS A 24 21.23 3.77 6.72
N PHE A 25 20.83 4.33 7.87
CA PHE A 25 20.49 5.73 8.05
C PHE A 25 21.15 6.36 9.27
N ASP A 26 21.15 7.71 9.31
CA ASP A 26 21.39 8.46 10.54
C ASP A 26 20.09 8.51 11.35
N VAL A 27 20.06 7.82 12.50
CA VAL A 27 18.84 7.62 13.30
C VAL A 27 18.87 8.46 14.54
N GLU A 28 17.92 9.38 14.65
CA GLU A 28 17.67 10.15 15.85
C GLU A 28 16.49 9.58 16.65
N LEU A 29 16.66 9.46 17.98
CA LEU A 29 15.60 9.04 18.89
C LEU A 29 14.95 10.28 19.49
N GLY A 30 13.69 10.53 19.15
CA GLY A 30 12.89 11.64 19.66
C GLY A 30 11.88 11.21 20.74
N THR A 31 12.15 10.10 21.45
CA THR A 31 11.23 9.56 22.47
C THR A 31 11.01 10.48 23.64
N ASP A 32 11.99 11.32 23.94
CA ASP A 32 11.97 12.25 25.08
C ASP A 32 11.67 13.70 24.64
N TRP A 33 11.34 13.91 23.36
CA TRP A 33 10.98 15.23 22.86
C TRP A 33 9.65 15.71 23.43
N ASP A 34 9.59 16.98 23.81
CA ASP A 34 8.34 17.66 24.13
C ASP A 34 7.47 17.91 22.88
N ASP A 35 6.23 18.33 23.11
CA ASP A 35 5.24 18.52 22.04
C ASP A 35 5.63 19.63 21.03
N GLY A 36 6.51 20.55 21.38
CA GLY A 36 6.97 21.64 20.52
C GLY A 36 8.07 21.23 19.55
N GLN A 37 8.90 20.26 19.91
CA GLN A 37 10.09 19.90 19.15
C GLN A 37 9.79 19.19 17.83
N LEU A 38 8.74 18.39 17.76
CA LEU A 38 8.37 17.69 16.52
C LEU A 38 7.97 18.66 15.39
N PRO A 39 7.08 19.64 15.61
CA PRO A 39 6.73 20.64 14.59
C PRO A 39 7.89 21.51 14.12
N GLU A 40 8.88 21.73 14.98
CA GLU A 40 10.05 22.56 14.62
C GLU A 40 11.07 21.77 13.78
N ARG A 41 11.17 20.45 13.98
CA ARG A 41 12.29 19.66 13.48
C ARG A 41 11.90 18.59 12.46
N ILE A 42 10.60 18.32 12.25
CA ILE A 42 10.16 17.25 11.33
C ILE A 42 10.70 17.44 9.90
N GLY A 43 10.92 18.68 9.48
CA GLY A 43 11.50 19.01 8.17
C GLY A 43 12.95 18.57 7.97
N ASP A 44 13.66 18.17 9.04
CA ASP A 44 15.06 17.73 8.98
C ASP A 44 15.19 16.26 8.53
N PHE A 45 14.09 15.49 8.48
CA PHE A 45 14.11 14.04 8.32
C PHE A 45 13.47 13.59 6.99
N GLU A 46 14.06 12.58 6.37
CA GLU A 46 13.52 11.89 5.20
C GLU A 46 12.56 10.74 5.60
N GLY A 47 12.65 10.25 6.84
CA GLY A 47 11.76 9.22 7.37
C GLY A 47 11.39 9.46 8.82
N ILE A 48 10.18 9.07 9.19
CA ILE A 48 9.72 9.07 10.59
C ILE A 48 9.09 7.74 10.95
N VAL A 49 9.43 7.23 12.13
CA VAL A 49 8.79 6.03 12.71
C VAL A 49 8.00 6.45 13.95
N ILE A 50 6.71 6.13 13.95
CA ILE A 50 5.76 6.44 15.02
C ILE A 50 4.97 5.20 15.47
N ARG A 51 4.24 5.33 16.55
CA ARG A 51 3.20 4.40 17.00
C ARG A 51 1.85 5.12 17.08
N SER A 52 1.12 4.96 18.17
CA SER A 52 -0.25 5.49 18.33
C SER A 52 -0.32 6.86 19.01
N ALA A 53 0.70 7.27 19.77
CA ALA A 53 0.66 8.51 20.53
C ALA A 53 0.93 9.75 19.65
N THR A 54 1.78 9.62 18.64
CA THR A 54 2.10 10.73 17.73
C THR A 54 1.04 10.87 16.65
N LYS A 55 0.44 12.06 16.53
CA LYS A 55 -0.50 12.39 15.46
C LYS A 55 0.23 13.19 14.39
N LEU A 56 0.19 12.71 13.15
CA LEU A 56 0.71 13.41 11.96
C LEU A 56 -0.48 14.01 11.20
N THR A 57 -0.80 15.26 11.54
CA THR A 57 -1.86 16.04 10.89
C THR A 57 -1.36 16.65 9.57
N ASP A 58 -2.29 17.15 8.73
CA ASP A 58 -1.96 17.87 7.49
C ASP A 58 -0.98 19.02 7.76
N GLU A 59 -1.23 19.85 8.79
CA GLU A 59 -0.35 20.96 9.16
C GLU A 59 1.09 20.53 9.51
N LEU A 60 1.24 19.36 10.16
CA LEU A 60 2.54 18.84 10.54
C LEU A 60 3.27 18.22 9.33
N ILE A 61 2.54 17.52 8.49
CA ILE A 61 3.03 16.96 7.22
C ILE A 61 3.44 18.08 6.27
N GLU A 62 2.74 19.22 6.29
CA GLU A 62 3.09 20.40 5.52
C GLU A 62 4.48 20.97 5.86
N ARG A 63 4.88 20.90 7.12
CA ARG A 63 6.20 21.36 7.58
C ARG A 63 7.32 20.36 7.25
N ALA A 64 6.97 19.13 6.91
CA ALA A 64 7.90 18.04 6.69
C ALA A 64 8.45 18.01 5.25
N GLY A 65 9.09 19.09 4.80
CA GLY A 65 9.50 19.28 3.41
C GLY A 65 10.48 18.24 2.84
N ARG A 66 11.19 17.48 3.69
CA ARG A 66 12.12 16.43 3.26
C ARG A 66 11.56 15.02 3.45
N LEU A 67 10.37 14.88 4.07
CA LEU A 67 9.81 13.61 4.46
C LEU A 67 9.38 12.80 3.22
N ARG A 68 9.81 11.56 3.15
CA ARG A 68 9.51 10.61 2.05
C ARG A 68 8.74 9.39 2.54
N VAL A 69 8.86 9.05 3.84
CA VAL A 69 8.19 7.89 4.40
C VAL A 69 7.77 8.12 5.85
N ILE A 70 6.57 7.66 6.16
CA ILE A 70 6.02 7.53 7.50
C ILE A 70 5.86 6.04 7.79
N GLY A 71 6.62 5.51 8.74
CA GLY A 71 6.48 4.16 9.23
C GLY A 71 5.65 4.12 10.51
N ARG A 72 4.48 3.52 10.48
CA ARG A 72 3.64 3.33 11.68
C ARG A 72 3.80 1.91 12.24
N ALA A 73 4.46 1.77 13.39
CA ALA A 73 4.69 0.47 14.04
C ALA A 73 3.40 -0.08 14.68
N GLY A 74 2.54 -0.65 13.85
CA GLY A 74 1.26 -1.27 14.17
C GLY A 74 0.33 -1.32 12.95
N ILE A 75 -0.92 -1.76 13.12
CA ILE A 75 -1.86 -1.99 11.99
C ILE A 75 -2.58 -0.70 11.57
N GLY A 76 -3.29 -0.04 12.49
CA GLY A 76 -4.08 1.15 12.18
C GLY A 76 -3.18 2.34 11.87
N VAL A 77 -3.66 3.23 11.00
CA VAL A 77 -2.99 4.49 10.64
C VAL A 77 -3.88 5.70 10.96
N ASP A 78 -4.83 5.53 11.86
CA ASP A 78 -5.85 6.52 12.21
C ASP A 78 -5.24 7.83 12.76
N ASN A 79 -4.00 7.77 13.22
CA ASN A 79 -3.23 8.91 13.71
C ASN A 79 -2.35 9.60 12.63
N VAL A 80 -2.48 9.21 11.36
CA VAL A 80 -1.78 9.80 10.22
C VAL A 80 -2.80 10.32 9.22
N ASP A 81 -2.66 11.56 8.79
CA ASP A 81 -3.39 12.09 7.65
C ASP A 81 -2.81 11.51 6.36
N VAL A 82 -3.40 10.38 5.94
CA VAL A 82 -2.94 9.62 4.77
C VAL A 82 -3.15 10.41 3.48
N ASP A 83 -4.21 11.20 3.38
CA ASP A 83 -4.52 11.99 2.19
C ASP A 83 -3.51 13.14 2.01
N ALA A 84 -3.16 13.84 3.10
CA ALA A 84 -2.12 14.86 3.09
C ALA A 84 -0.74 14.27 2.72
N ALA A 85 -0.40 13.10 3.29
CA ALA A 85 0.83 12.39 2.95
C ALA A 85 0.87 12.00 1.47
N THR A 86 -0.27 11.51 0.93
CA THR A 86 -0.40 11.08 -0.47
C THR A 86 -0.20 12.24 -1.43
N LYS A 87 -0.85 13.38 -1.20
CA LYS A 87 -0.69 14.59 -2.04
C LYS A 87 0.78 15.04 -2.13
N ARG A 88 1.54 14.85 -1.06
CA ARG A 88 2.97 15.20 -1.00
C ARG A 88 3.91 14.08 -1.44
N GLY A 89 3.37 12.94 -1.88
CA GLY A 89 4.18 11.79 -2.31
C GLY A 89 4.87 11.06 -1.17
N ILE A 90 4.42 11.22 0.08
CA ILE A 90 5.00 10.56 1.24
C ILE A 90 4.38 9.17 1.37
N VAL A 91 5.22 8.14 1.37
CA VAL A 91 4.78 6.76 1.60
C VAL A 91 4.33 6.60 3.05
N VAL A 92 3.14 6.07 3.28
CA VAL A 92 2.67 5.66 4.60
C VAL A 92 2.68 4.14 4.67
N ALA A 93 3.55 3.57 5.49
CA ALA A 93 3.68 2.13 5.65
C ALA A 93 3.34 1.71 7.09
N ASN A 94 2.71 0.56 7.23
CA ASN A 94 2.33 -0.01 8.52
C ASN A 94 2.89 -1.43 8.72
N ALA A 95 2.54 -2.08 9.86
CA ALA A 95 2.92 -3.45 10.17
C ALA A 95 1.65 -4.33 10.34
N PRO A 96 0.97 -4.72 9.23
CA PRO A 96 -0.37 -5.32 9.27
C PRO A 96 -0.42 -6.75 9.80
N GLN A 97 0.72 -7.38 10.05
CA GLN A 97 0.80 -8.77 10.55
C GLN A 97 1.36 -8.84 11.98
N ALA A 98 1.90 -7.75 12.50
CA ALA A 98 2.71 -7.77 13.71
C ALA A 98 1.94 -8.18 14.98
N ASN A 99 0.70 -7.75 15.13
CA ASN A 99 -0.10 -7.94 16.35
C ASN A 99 -1.32 -8.85 16.17
N VAL A 100 -1.45 -9.55 15.04
CA VAL A 100 -2.63 -10.40 14.75
C VAL A 100 -2.84 -11.47 15.83
N ILE A 101 -1.76 -12.11 16.28
CA ILE A 101 -1.82 -13.12 17.35
C ILE A 101 -2.19 -12.48 18.68
N ALA A 102 -1.53 -11.39 19.06
CA ALA A 102 -1.77 -10.69 20.32
C ALA A 102 -3.23 -10.19 20.44
N ALA A 103 -3.76 -9.60 19.37
CA ALA A 103 -5.15 -9.13 19.34
C ALA A 103 -6.16 -10.29 19.45
N ALA A 104 -5.91 -11.42 18.80
CA ALA A 104 -6.76 -12.60 18.93
C ALA A 104 -6.73 -13.18 20.35
N GLU A 105 -5.57 -13.22 20.98
CA GLU A 105 -5.42 -13.69 22.36
C GLU A 105 -6.05 -12.74 23.37
N HIS A 106 -5.89 -11.43 23.16
CA HIS A 106 -6.54 -10.43 24.00
C HIS A 106 -8.07 -10.49 23.89
N THR A 107 -8.61 -10.69 22.69
CA THR A 107 -10.04 -10.93 22.47
C THR A 107 -10.55 -12.12 23.30
N MET A 108 -9.84 -13.24 23.27
CA MET A 108 -10.20 -14.42 24.06
C MET A 108 -10.06 -14.17 25.57
N ALA A 109 -9.02 -13.45 25.98
CA ALA A 109 -8.83 -13.07 27.40
C ALA A 109 -9.99 -12.22 27.91
N LEU A 110 -10.41 -11.20 27.14
CA LEU A 110 -11.55 -10.34 27.48
C LEU A 110 -12.87 -11.11 27.45
N MET A 111 -13.07 -12.00 26.49
CA MET A 111 -14.26 -12.87 26.42
C MET A 111 -14.37 -13.75 27.68
N LEU A 112 -13.28 -14.38 28.11
CA LEU A 112 -13.23 -15.20 29.31
C LEU A 112 -13.39 -14.36 30.59
N ALA A 113 -12.76 -13.18 30.65
CA ALA A 113 -12.88 -12.25 31.77
C ALA A 113 -14.33 -11.78 31.97
N LEU A 114 -15.02 -11.46 30.85
CA LEU A 114 -16.42 -11.09 30.83
C LEU A 114 -17.33 -12.25 31.26
N ALA A 115 -17.19 -13.41 30.61
CA ALA A 115 -18.01 -14.61 30.87
C ALA A 115 -17.91 -15.07 32.32
N ARG A 116 -16.77 -14.90 32.95
CA ARG A 116 -16.51 -15.34 34.33
C ARG A 116 -16.45 -14.20 35.35
N ARG A 117 -16.72 -12.93 34.96
CA ARG A 117 -16.71 -11.72 35.83
C ARG A 117 -15.40 -11.58 36.61
N VAL A 118 -14.28 -11.93 36.01
CA VAL A 118 -12.96 -12.03 36.68
C VAL A 118 -12.51 -10.70 37.29
N PRO A 119 -12.55 -9.54 36.59
CA PRO A 119 -12.12 -8.27 37.16
C PRO A 119 -12.96 -7.83 38.38
N GLN A 120 -14.27 -8.00 38.30
CA GLN A 120 -15.21 -7.62 39.39
C GLN A 120 -15.04 -8.54 40.62
N ALA A 121 -14.87 -9.84 40.40
CA ALA A 121 -14.60 -10.80 41.46
C ALA A 121 -13.26 -10.52 42.15
N HIS A 122 -12.21 -10.21 41.37
CA HIS A 122 -10.91 -9.82 41.89
C HIS A 122 -11.02 -8.54 42.74
N ALA A 123 -11.65 -7.49 42.21
CA ALA A 123 -11.84 -6.23 42.92
C ALA A 123 -12.61 -6.41 44.25
N SER A 124 -13.66 -7.24 44.25
CA SER A 124 -14.41 -7.57 45.47
C SER A 124 -13.55 -8.25 46.54
N LEU A 125 -12.78 -9.28 46.12
CA LEU A 125 -11.96 -10.05 47.05
C LEU A 125 -10.78 -9.23 47.60
N THR A 126 -10.12 -8.44 46.75
CA THR A 126 -9.03 -7.55 47.20
C THR A 126 -9.51 -6.41 48.11
N ALA A 127 -10.79 -6.03 47.99
CA ALA A 127 -11.46 -5.13 48.92
C ALA A 127 -11.98 -5.83 50.21
N GLY A 128 -11.60 -7.06 50.48
CA GLY A 128 -11.94 -7.82 51.67
C GLY A 128 -13.34 -8.42 51.69
N ARG A 129 -14.04 -8.52 50.55
CA ARG A 129 -15.40 -9.06 50.44
C ARG A 129 -15.42 -10.44 49.80
N TRP A 130 -16.06 -11.41 50.46
CA TRP A 130 -16.23 -12.77 49.93
C TRP A 130 -17.67 -12.94 49.39
N GLU A 131 -17.91 -12.54 48.12
CA GLU A 131 -19.23 -12.46 47.51
C GLU A 131 -19.44 -13.52 46.40
N ARG A 132 -19.16 -14.79 46.69
CA ARG A 132 -19.09 -15.87 45.71
C ARG A 132 -20.33 -15.97 44.80
N SER A 133 -21.55 -15.84 45.39
CA SER A 133 -22.81 -15.99 44.67
C SER A 133 -23.09 -14.85 43.68
N ARG A 134 -22.48 -13.68 43.89
CA ARG A 134 -22.64 -12.50 43.01
C ARG A 134 -21.94 -12.65 41.68
N PHE A 135 -20.89 -13.47 41.62
CA PHE A 135 -20.02 -13.60 40.44
C PHE A 135 -20.24 -14.95 39.73
N ALA A 136 -21.47 -15.47 39.74
CA ALA A 136 -21.84 -16.60 38.89
C ALA A 136 -21.69 -16.17 37.42
N GLY A 137 -20.87 -16.91 36.65
CA GLY A 137 -20.63 -16.68 35.24
C GLY A 137 -21.27 -17.71 34.32
N VAL A 138 -20.91 -17.66 33.06
CA VAL A 138 -21.34 -18.60 32.02
C VAL A 138 -20.12 -19.37 31.45
N GLU A 139 -20.38 -20.57 30.95
CA GLU A 139 -19.39 -21.36 30.23
C GLU A 139 -19.41 -21.00 28.73
N LEU A 140 -18.27 -21.15 28.05
CA LEU A 140 -18.18 -20.98 26.61
C LEU A 140 -18.60 -22.27 25.88
N PHE A 141 -18.44 -23.42 26.53
CA PHE A 141 -18.77 -24.71 25.95
C PHE A 141 -20.24 -24.75 25.49
N ASP A 142 -20.47 -25.27 24.27
CA ASP A 142 -21.80 -25.41 23.65
C ASP A 142 -22.54 -24.06 23.41
N LYS A 143 -21.81 -22.94 23.44
CA LYS A 143 -22.32 -21.61 23.11
C LYS A 143 -21.96 -21.24 21.67
N THR A 144 -22.76 -20.36 21.07
CA THR A 144 -22.50 -19.82 19.73
C THR A 144 -21.72 -18.51 19.81
N LEU A 145 -20.54 -18.49 19.20
CA LEU A 145 -19.79 -17.27 18.95
C LEU A 145 -20.13 -16.72 17.56
N GLY A 146 -20.70 -15.54 17.52
CA GLY A 146 -20.88 -14.74 16.31
C GLY A 146 -19.63 -13.89 16.04
N ILE A 147 -19.08 -13.99 14.83
CA ILE A 147 -17.91 -13.20 14.41
C ILE A 147 -18.33 -12.27 13.27
N LEU A 148 -18.18 -10.97 13.46
CA LEU A 148 -18.32 -9.98 12.39
C LEU A 148 -16.92 -9.57 11.90
N GLY A 149 -16.58 -9.99 10.68
CA GLY A 149 -15.26 -9.88 10.09
C GLY A 149 -14.39 -11.14 10.28
N LEU A 150 -14.24 -11.95 9.24
CA LEU A 150 -13.47 -13.19 9.24
C LEU A 150 -12.08 -12.99 8.58
N GLY A 151 -11.48 -11.81 8.83
CA GLY A 151 -10.10 -11.51 8.46
C GLY A 151 -9.07 -12.28 9.30
N ARG A 152 -7.80 -11.87 9.27
CA ARG A 152 -6.70 -12.57 9.97
C ARG A 152 -6.96 -12.79 11.46
N ILE A 153 -7.45 -11.76 12.18
CA ILE A 153 -7.74 -11.84 13.62
C ILE A 153 -8.97 -12.71 13.85
N GLY A 154 -10.07 -12.47 13.12
CA GLY A 154 -11.31 -13.27 13.24
C GLY A 154 -11.09 -14.76 13.04
N GLN A 155 -10.24 -15.16 12.08
CA GLN A 155 -9.87 -16.56 11.86
C GLN A 155 -9.13 -17.18 13.05
N LEU A 156 -8.22 -16.43 13.68
CA LEU A 156 -7.49 -16.90 14.86
C LEU A 156 -8.40 -17.00 16.09
N VAL A 157 -9.35 -16.08 16.25
CA VAL A 157 -10.35 -16.12 17.31
C VAL A 157 -11.28 -17.32 17.08
N ALA A 158 -11.75 -17.54 15.85
CA ALA A 158 -12.57 -18.70 15.50
C ALA A 158 -11.89 -20.04 15.85
N ALA A 159 -10.61 -20.18 15.49
CA ALA A 159 -9.84 -21.40 15.80
C ALA A 159 -9.73 -21.64 17.32
N ARG A 160 -9.52 -20.59 18.11
CA ARG A 160 -9.44 -20.67 19.58
C ARG A 160 -10.79 -20.96 20.21
N ALA A 161 -11.85 -20.30 19.77
CA ALA A 161 -13.21 -20.52 20.25
C ALA A 161 -13.69 -21.97 20.03
N ARG A 162 -13.35 -22.55 18.89
CA ARG A 162 -13.59 -23.98 18.62
C ARG A 162 -12.86 -24.89 19.62
N GLY A 163 -11.65 -24.51 20.04
CA GLY A 163 -10.92 -25.21 21.09
C GLY A 163 -11.65 -25.21 22.46
N PHE A 164 -12.50 -24.22 22.72
CA PHE A 164 -13.40 -24.16 23.87
C PHE A 164 -14.73 -24.90 23.65
N GLY A 165 -14.91 -25.57 22.53
CA GLY A 165 -16.16 -26.29 22.23
C GLY A 165 -17.32 -25.38 21.82
N MET A 166 -17.03 -24.15 21.35
CA MET A 166 -18.05 -23.25 20.81
C MET A 166 -18.44 -23.60 19.37
N ARG A 167 -19.70 -23.40 19.04
CA ARG A 167 -20.17 -23.25 17.68
C ARG A 167 -19.74 -21.89 17.16
N VAL A 168 -19.14 -21.78 15.99
CA VAL A 168 -18.68 -20.50 15.44
C VAL A 168 -19.47 -20.16 14.17
N LEU A 169 -20.19 -19.05 14.18
CA LEU A 169 -20.96 -18.49 13.07
C LEU A 169 -20.33 -17.15 12.69
N ALA A 170 -19.95 -16.94 11.42
CA ALA A 170 -19.29 -15.70 11.03
C ALA A 170 -19.90 -15.08 9.76
N PHE A 171 -19.87 -13.77 9.70
CA PHE A 171 -20.23 -12.98 8.53
C PHE A 171 -19.05 -12.09 8.09
N ASP A 172 -18.65 -12.26 6.83
CA ASP A 172 -17.70 -11.38 6.14
C ASP A 172 -18.00 -11.44 4.63
N PRO A 173 -18.44 -10.32 4.01
CA PRO A 173 -18.83 -10.32 2.59
C PRO A 173 -17.65 -10.49 1.64
N TYR A 174 -16.40 -10.34 2.12
CA TYR A 174 -15.19 -10.42 1.31
C TYR A 174 -14.47 -11.77 1.41
N VAL A 175 -14.97 -12.71 2.20
CA VAL A 175 -14.38 -14.04 2.37
C VAL A 175 -15.16 -15.09 1.57
N ALA A 176 -14.46 -15.84 0.72
CA ALA A 176 -15.05 -16.89 -0.11
C ALA A 176 -15.66 -18.03 0.74
N ALA A 177 -16.76 -18.61 0.26
CA ALA A 177 -17.49 -19.66 0.98
C ALA A 177 -16.61 -20.88 1.32
N ASP A 178 -15.67 -21.24 0.45
CA ASP A 178 -14.75 -22.35 0.67
C ASP A 178 -13.85 -22.12 1.88
N ARG A 179 -13.46 -20.88 2.12
CA ARG A 179 -12.62 -20.52 3.27
C ARG A 179 -13.31 -20.78 4.60
N TYR A 180 -14.62 -20.54 4.69
CA TYR A 180 -15.40 -20.88 5.90
C TYR A 180 -15.36 -22.39 6.19
N ARG A 181 -15.48 -23.21 5.15
CA ARG A 181 -15.42 -24.69 5.27
C ARG A 181 -14.04 -25.17 5.73
N GLU A 182 -12.97 -24.61 5.17
CA GLU A 182 -11.60 -24.91 5.59
C GLU A 182 -11.34 -24.58 7.05
N LEU A 183 -11.87 -23.45 7.51
CA LEU A 183 -11.75 -22.99 8.89
C LEU A 183 -12.67 -23.74 9.86
N GLY A 184 -13.63 -24.51 9.36
CA GLY A 184 -14.67 -25.16 10.14
C GLY A 184 -15.57 -24.16 10.86
N VAL A 185 -15.89 -23.05 10.18
CA VAL A 185 -16.75 -21.95 10.63
C VAL A 185 -18.03 -21.97 9.80
N GLU A 186 -19.18 -21.79 10.44
CA GLU A 186 -20.44 -21.64 9.73
C GLU A 186 -20.52 -20.25 9.11
N ARG A 187 -20.95 -20.17 7.86
CA ARG A 187 -21.13 -18.90 7.16
C ARG A 187 -22.54 -18.39 7.39
N ALA A 188 -22.66 -17.19 7.95
CA ALA A 188 -23.91 -16.45 7.97
C ALA A 188 -24.14 -15.73 6.63
N GLU A 189 -25.38 -15.59 6.21
CA GLU A 189 -25.76 -14.87 4.99
C GLU A 189 -25.61 -13.35 5.18
N ASP A 190 -25.92 -12.86 6.38
CA ASP A 190 -25.79 -11.45 6.76
C ASP A 190 -25.47 -11.28 8.26
N ALA A 191 -25.29 -10.05 8.71
CA ALA A 191 -25.04 -9.73 10.11
C ALA A 191 -26.27 -10.02 11.00
N ALA A 192 -27.50 -9.93 10.46
CA ALA A 192 -28.72 -10.16 11.24
C ALA A 192 -28.85 -11.63 11.64
N GLU A 193 -28.38 -12.54 10.82
CA GLU A 193 -28.30 -13.95 11.17
C GLU A 193 -27.34 -14.17 12.36
N VAL A 194 -26.18 -13.51 12.36
CA VAL A 194 -25.24 -13.55 13.48
C VAL A 194 -25.91 -13.00 14.75
N TYR A 195 -26.60 -11.86 14.67
CA TYR A 195 -27.28 -11.26 15.81
C TYR A 195 -28.31 -12.20 16.45
N SER A 196 -29.10 -12.85 15.64
CA SER A 196 -30.21 -13.70 16.13
C SER A 196 -29.78 -15.04 16.73
N GLN A 197 -28.59 -15.54 16.39
CA GLN A 197 -28.14 -16.86 16.80
C GLN A 197 -27.03 -16.85 17.86
N ALA A 198 -26.27 -15.76 18.00
CA ALA A 198 -25.07 -15.73 18.82
C ALA A 198 -25.35 -15.51 20.30
N ASP A 199 -24.68 -16.26 21.17
CA ASP A 199 -24.60 -16.00 22.62
C ASP A 199 -23.48 -15.00 22.96
N PHE A 200 -22.43 -15.00 22.15
CA PHE A 200 -21.32 -14.06 22.18
C PHE A 200 -21.12 -13.45 20.79
N ILE A 201 -20.84 -12.16 20.69
CA ILE A 201 -20.52 -11.50 19.43
C ILE A 201 -19.18 -10.78 19.59
N THR A 202 -18.28 -10.98 18.62
CA THR A 202 -16.99 -10.28 18.56
C THR A 202 -16.78 -9.59 17.22
N LEU A 203 -16.18 -8.40 17.27
CA LEU A 203 -15.98 -7.53 16.11
C LEU A 203 -14.52 -7.55 15.66
N HIS A 204 -14.29 -7.76 14.36
CA HIS A 204 -12.96 -7.76 13.73
C HIS A 204 -12.98 -7.05 12.39
N LEU A 205 -13.58 -5.85 12.37
CA LEU A 205 -13.82 -5.00 11.20
C LEU A 205 -13.06 -3.68 11.31
N PRO A 206 -12.66 -3.06 10.19
CA PRO A 206 -12.21 -1.67 10.17
C PRO A 206 -13.41 -0.71 10.27
N PRO A 207 -13.20 0.56 10.72
CA PRO A 207 -14.23 1.59 10.79
C PRO A 207 -14.40 2.27 9.42
N THR A 208 -15.12 1.63 8.51
CA THR A 208 -15.49 2.20 7.21
C THR A 208 -16.79 2.99 7.29
N ARG A 209 -17.21 3.60 6.19
CA ARG A 209 -18.52 4.28 6.11
C ARG A 209 -19.69 3.32 6.40
N GLU A 210 -19.54 2.05 6.01
CA GLU A 210 -20.57 1.02 6.14
C GLU A 210 -20.54 0.35 7.53
N THR A 211 -19.41 0.37 8.23
CA THR A 211 -19.23 -0.33 9.51
C THR A 211 -19.25 0.60 10.74
N ARG A 212 -19.15 1.92 10.55
CA ARG A 212 -19.32 2.87 11.65
C ARG A 212 -20.74 2.80 12.21
N GLY A 213 -20.86 2.61 13.52
CA GLY A 213 -22.14 2.43 14.18
C GLY A 213 -22.87 1.16 13.79
N LEU A 214 -22.14 0.11 13.34
CA LEU A 214 -22.72 -1.18 12.95
C LEU A 214 -23.54 -1.80 14.09
N ILE A 215 -23.11 -1.61 15.34
CA ILE A 215 -23.82 -2.05 16.53
C ILE A 215 -24.55 -0.83 17.11
N ASP A 216 -25.70 -0.56 16.55
CA ASP A 216 -26.64 0.46 16.96
C ASP A 216 -27.85 -0.17 17.69
N ARG A 217 -28.84 0.64 18.04
CA ARG A 217 -30.09 0.22 18.71
C ARG A 217 -30.85 -0.85 17.94
N ASP A 218 -30.89 -0.76 16.61
CA ASP A 218 -31.59 -1.73 15.77
C ASP A 218 -30.86 -3.08 15.78
N ALA A 219 -29.55 -3.07 15.58
CA ALA A 219 -28.71 -4.27 15.69
C ALA A 219 -28.84 -4.93 17.07
N LEU A 220 -28.72 -4.15 18.15
CA LEU A 220 -28.87 -4.63 19.52
C LEU A 220 -30.26 -5.25 19.76
N SER A 221 -31.32 -4.63 19.22
CA SER A 221 -32.69 -5.15 19.37
C SER A 221 -32.90 -6.53 18.78
N ARG A 222 -32.16 -6.87 17.69
CA ARG A 222 -32.21 -8.14 16.97
C ARG A 222 -31.37 -9.24 17.60
N MET A 223 -30.47 -8.89 18.53
CA MET A 223 -29.62 -9.86 19.23
C MET A 223 -30.44 -10.70 20.20
N ARG A 224 -29.87 -11.81 20.63
CA ARG A 224 -30.46 -12.61 21.72
C ARG A 224 -30.41 -11.86 23.03
N ASP A 225 -31.44 -12.07 23.88
CA ASP A 225 -31.44 -11.50 25.21
C ASP A 225 -30.29 -12.07 26.04
N GLY A 226 -29.54 -11.18 26.71
CA GLY A 226 -28.39 -11.54 27.51
C GLY A 226 -27.11 -11.83 26.69
N VAL A 227 -27.04 -11.48 25.41
CA VAL A 227 -25.85 -11.61 24.57
C VAL A 227 -24.65 -10.90 25.20
N LEU A 228 -23.45 -11.46 25.01
CA LEU A 228 -22.20 -10.89 25.46
C LEU A 228 -21.40 -10.33 24.26
N LEU A 229 -21.01 -9.05 24.34
CA LEU A 229 -20.29 -8.36 23.26
C LEU A 229 -18.81 -8.21 23.58
N VAL A 230 -17.95 -8.39 22.57
CA VAL A 230 -16.49 -8.18 22.68
C VAL A 230 -16.02 -7.29 21.53
N ASN A 231 -15.37 -6.19 21.85
CA ASN A 231 -14.78 -5.30 20.85
C ASN A 231 -13.31 -5.00 21.15
N CYS A 232 -12.42 -5.63 20.40
CA CYS A 232 -10.98 -5.36 20.35
C CYS A 232 -10.55 -4.84 18.97
N ALA A 233 -11.49 -4.29 18.18
CA ALA A 233 -11.24 -3.78 16.84
C ALA A 233 -11.15 -2.26 16.82
N ARG A 234 -12.30 -1.56 16.78
CA ARG A 234 -12.39 -0.09 16.79
C ARG A 234 -13.64 0.36 17.56
N GLY A 235 -13.50 1.43 18.33
CA GLY A 235 -14.60 1.97 19.15
C GLY A 235 -15.78 2.43 18.31
N GLU A 236 -15.53 3.04 17.16
CA GLU A 236 -16.54 3.59 16.26
C GLU A 236 -17.51 2.54 15.66
N LEU A 237 -17.25 1.26 15.87
CA LEU A 237 -18.14 0.18 15.42
C LEU A 237 -19.41 0.06 16.27
N ILE A 238 -19.40 0.59 17.50
CA ILE A 238 -20.50 0.52 18.45
C ILE A 238 -20.99 1.95 18.75
N VAL A 239 -22.29 2.12 18.83
CA VAL A 239 -22.90 3.36 19.33
C VAL A 239 -23.00 3.25 20.85
N ASP A 240 -22.17 4.02 21.57
CA ASP A 240 -21.97 3.89 23.03
C ASP A 240 -23.27 4.09 23.83
N GLU A 241 -24.10 5.10 23.47
CA GLU A 241 -25.37 5.39 24.14
C GLU A 241 -26.40 4.27 23.93
N ASP A 242 -26.42 3.62 22.78
CA ASP A 242 -27.31 2.50 22.52
C ASP A 242 -26.86 1.24 23.27
N LEU A 243 -25.54 1.01 23.38
CA LEU A 243 -24.99 -0.08 24.18
C LEU A 243 -25.27 0.12 25.68
N GLU A 244 -25.12 1.34 26.22
CA GLU A 244 -25.45 1.68 27.59
C GLU A 244 -26.93 1.34 27.91
N ALA A 245 -27.85 1.82 27.07
CA ALA A 245 -29.27 1.54 27.22
C ALA A 245 -29.61 0.04 27.13
N ALA A 246 -28.90 -0.72 26.28
CA ALA A 246 -29.08 -2.16 26.14
C ALA A 246 -28.53 -2.94 27.36
N LEU A 247 -27.45 -2.48 27.97
CA LEU A 247 -26.91 -3.04 29.22
C LEU A 247 -27.85 -2.76 30.40
N ASP A 248 -28.35 -1.54 30.54
CA ASP A 248 -29.27 -1.14 31.61
C ASP A 248 -30.60 -1.92 31.57
N SER A 249 -31.09 -2.18 30.33
CA SER A 249 -32.32 -2.98 30.15
C SER A 249 -32.10 -4.48 30.31
N GLY A 250 -30.87 -4.96 30.37
CA GLY A 250 -30.50 -6.38 30.38
C GLY A 250 -30.63 -7.08 29.02
N LYS A 251 -30.89 -6.34 27.94
CA LYS A 251 -30.87 -6.86 26.57
C LYS A 251 -29.48 -7.39 26.21
N VAL A 252 -28.44 -6.64 26.56
CA VAL A 252 -27.05 -7.07 26.54
C VAL A 252 -26.65 -7.50 27.93
N GLY A 253 -26.21 -8.74 28.09
CA GLY A 253 -25.81 -9.32 29.38
C GLY A 253 -24.48 -8.78 29.90
N GLY A 254 -23.62 -8.25 28.99
CA GLY A 254 -22.34 -7.62 29.30
C GLY A 254 -21.53 -7.29 28.09
N ALA A 255 -20.54 -6.42 28.24
CA ALA A 255 -19.63 -6.01 27.19
C ALA A 255 -18.17 -6.03 27.65
N ALA A 256 -17.25 -6.40 26.76
CA ALA A 256 -15.81 -6.29 26.95
C ALA A 256 -15.21 -5.40 25.86
N LEU A 257 -14.66 -4.26 26.25
CA LEU A 257 -14.22 -3.21 25.34
C LEU A 257 -12.73 -2.90 25.57
N ASP A 258 -11.93 -3.06 24.54
CA ASP A 258 -10.52 -2.66 24.51
C ASP A 258 -10.32 -1.30 23.83
N VAL A 259 -11.35 -0.82 23.10
CA VAL A 259 -11.28 0.32 22.21
C VAL A 259 -12.49 1.24 22.38
N PHE A 260 -12.29 2.53 22.12
CA PHE A 260 -13.30 3.57 22.31
C PHE A 260 -13.34 4.50 21.10
N SER A 261 -14.48 5.16 20.88
CA SER A 261 -14.68 6.10 19.76
C SER A 261 -13.73 7.30 19.81
N ARG A 262 -13.26 7.65 21.02
CA ARG A 262 -12.23 8.67 21.25
C ARG A 262 -11.17 8.11 22.20
N GLU A 263 -9.92 8.16 21.80
CA GLU A 263 -8.77 7.71 22.58
C GLU A 263 -7.65 8.78 22.60
N PRO A 264 -6.91 8.96 23.74
CA PRO A 264 -7.13 8.33 25.05
C PRO A 264 -8.37 8.88 25.77
N ILE A 265 -8.99 8.05 26.60
CA ILE A 265 -10.16 8.41 27.40
C ILE A 265 -10.03 7.90 28.84
N THR A 266 -10.41 8.74 29.81
CA THR A 266 -10.36 8.40 31.24
C THR A 266 -11.73 8.51 31.92
N ASP A 267 -12.73 9.02 31.21
CA ASP A 267 -14.10 9.16 31.68
C ASP A 267 -15.07 8.73 30.56
N HIS A 268 -15.87 7.70 30.80
CA HIS A 268 -16.81 7.14 29.84
C HIS A 268 -18.05 6.57 30.55
N PRO A 269 -19.27 6.71 30.01
CA PRO A 269 -20.50 6.22 30.64
C PRO A 269 -20.45 4.74 31.02
N LEU A 270 -19.78 3.92 30.23
CA LEU A 270 -19.65 2.48 30.47
C LEU A 270 -18.59 2.13 31.54
N PHE A 271 -17.76 3.09 31.99
CA PHE A 271 -16.75 2.82 33.01
C PHE A 271 -17.44 2.65 34.37
N GLY A 272 -17.14 1.57 35.06
CA GLY A 272 -17.77 1.24 36.32
C GLY A 272 -19.12 0.51 36.22
N HIS A 273 -19.66 0.32 35.00
CA HIS A 273 -20.85 -0.52 34.83
C HIS A 273 -20.54 -1.97 35.23
N GLU A 274 -21.42 -2.59 36.06
CA GLU A 274 -21.17 -3.89 36.71
C GLU A 274 -20.92 -5.03 35.70
N ASN A 275 -21.52 -4.96 34.50
CA ASN A 275 -21.42 -5.99 33.46
C ASN A 275 -20.45 -5.60 32.35
N VAL A 276 -19.55 -4.63 32.56
CA VAL A 276 -18.58 -4.18 31.56
C VAL A 276 -17.15 -4.46 32.04
N VAL A 277 -16.32 -4.93 31.12
CA VAL A 277 -14.87 -5.11 31.28
C VAL A 277 -14.20 -4.20 30.29
N VAL A 278 -13.26 -3.37 30.75
CA VAL A 278 -12.55 -2.41 29.88
C VAL A 278 -11.05 -2.54 30.00
N THR A 279 -10.34 -2.31 28.89
CA THR A 279 -8.89 -2.21 28.83
C THR A 279 -8.46 -1.04 27.93
N PRO A 280 -7.29 -0.40 28.19
CA PRO A 280 -6.88 0.82 27.49
C PRO A 280 -6.13 0.48 26.19
N HIS A 281 -6.82 -0.12 25.22
CA HIS A 281 -6.34 -0.47 23.88
C HIS A 281 -5.05 -1.34 23.92
N LEU A 282 -5.16 -2.50 24.56
CA LEU A 282 -4.04 -3.42 24.81
C LEU A 282 -3.89 -4.54 23.77
N GLY A 283 -4.76 -4.63 22.77
CA GLY A 283 -4.76 -5.70 21.77
C GLY A 283 -3.41 -5.95 21.07
N ALA A 284 -2.55 -4.92 20.96
CA ALA A 284 -1.20 -5.02 20.41
C ALA A 284 -0.09 -4.92 21.47
N SER A 285 -0.41 -4.83 22.75
CA SER A 285 0.53 -4.49 23.83
C SER A 285 1.21 -5.71 24.43
N THR A 286 1.90 -6.50 23.59
CA THR A 286 2.82 -7.56 24.00
C THR A 286 4.22 -7.28 23.48
N ALA A 287 5.26 -7.78 24.19
CA ALA A 287 6.64 -7.60 23.78
C ALA A 287 6.89 -8.15 22.37
N GLU A 288 6.35 -9.32 22.07
CA GLU A 288 6.50 -10.00 20.78
C GLU A 288 5.80 -9.24 19.64
N ALA A 289 4.61 -8.70 19.88
CA ALA A 289 3.89 -7.91 18.88
C ALA A 289 4.61 -6.59 18.60
N GLN A 290 5.14 -5.93 19.64
CA GLN A 290 5.89 -4.68 19.51
C GLN A 290 7.24 -4.91 18.80
N ASP A 291 7.93 -6.02 19.07
CA ASP A 291 9.17 -6.38 18.39
C ASP A 291 8.91 -6.60 16.89
N ARG A 292 7.94 -7.45 16.57
CA ARG A 292 7.55 -7.67 15.16
C ARG A 292 7.13 -6.39 14.46
N ALA A 293 6.35 -5.52 15.11
CA ALA A 293 5.93 -4.25 14.52
C ALA A 293 7.11 -3.32 14.24
N GLY A 294 8.05 -3.24 15.19
CA GLY A 294 9.26 -2.43 15.04
C GLY A 294 10.11 -2.88 13.86
N VAL A 295 10.38 -4.18 13.75
CA VAL A 295 11.19 -4.76 12.66
C VAL A 295 10.49 -4.58 11.31
N GLN A 296 9.21 -4.99 11.18
CA GLN A 296 8.46 -4.86 9.93
C GLN A 296 8.38 -3.41 9.45
N THR A 297 8.14 -2.47 10.36
CA THR A 297 8.10 -1.05 9.99
C THR A 297 9.48 -0.54 9.55
N ALA A 298 10.55 -0.94 10.25
CA ALA A 298 11.91 -0.58 9.87
C ALA A 298 12.28 -1.11 8.48
N GLU A 299 11.90 -2.34 8.14
CA GLU A 299 12.08 -2.91 6.79
C GLU A 299 11.40 -2.09 5.71
N GLN A 300 10.17 -1.62 5.95
CA GLN A 300 9.45 -0.78 4.99
C GLN A 300 10.09 0.60 4.82
N VAL A 301 10.55 1.22 5.93
CA VAL A 301 11.28 2.50 5.87
C VAL A 301 12.59 2.34 5.11
N VAL A 302 13.32 1.25 5.33
CA VAL A 302 14.54 0.94 4.54
C VAL A 302 14.19 0.82 3.07
N ALA A 303 13.18 0.01 2.71
CA ALA A 303 12.75 -0.14 1.33
C ALA A 303 12.39 1.20 0.68
N ALA A 304 11.58 2.03 1.35
CA ALA A 304 11.16 3.33 0.84
C ALA A 304 12.32 4.29 0.54
N LEU A 305 13.29 4.37 1.44
CA LEU A 305 14.40 5.34 1.31
C LEU A 305 15.57 4.83 0.44
N THR A 306 15.68 3.51 0.23
CA THR A 306 16.72 2.92 -0.63
C THR A 306 16.24 2.59 -2.05
N GLY A 307 14.98 2.90 -2.39
CA GLY A 307 14.41 2.64 -3.71
C GLY A 307 13.89 1.20 -3.90
N GLY A 308 13.73 0.46 -2.80
CA GLY A 308 13.06 -0.85 -2.79
C GLY A 308 11.54 -0.74 -2.85
N VAL A 309 10.87 -1.89 -2.92
CA VAL A 309 9.40 -1.96 -2.93
C VAL A 309 8.86 -1.98 -1.51
N VAL A 310 7.93 -1.08 -1.21
CA VAL A 310 7.21 -1.01 0.07
C VAL A 310 5.96 -1.88 -0.04
N THR A 311 5.99 -3.05 0.59
CA THR A 311 4.94 -4.08 0.45
C THR A 311 3.72 -3.84 1.35
N THR A 312 3.85 -2.98 2.37
CA THR A 312 2.77 -2.67 3.31
C THR A 312 2.40 -1.18 3.31
N ALA A 313 2.65 -0.49 2.21
CA ALA A 313 2.17 0.88 2.04
C ALA A 313 0.64 0.91 2.01
N VAL A 314 0.05 1.86 2.73
CA VAL A 314 -1.41 2.03 2.78
C VAL A 314 -1.93 2.96 1.69
N ASN A 315 -1.05 3.79 1.12
CA ASN A 315 -1.35 4.75 0.05
C ASN A 315 -0.68 4.41 -1.29
N ILE A 316 -0.26 3.16 -1.46
CA ILE A 316 0.14 2.56 -2.74
C ILE A 316 -0.63 1.24 -2.85
N PRO A 317 -1.03 0.77 -4.06
CA PRO A 317 -1.66 -0.52 -4.22
C PRO A 317 -0.85 -1.64 -3.57
N ALA A 318 -1.44 -2.32 -2.59
CA ALA A 318 -0.79 -3.44 -1.91
C ALA A 318 -0.77 -4.65 -2.84
N ILE A 319 0.41 -5.22 -3.05
CA ILE A 319 0.64 -6.40 -3.90
C ILE A 319 1.13 -7.54 -3.01
N SER A 320 0.63 -8.75 -3.25
CA SER A 320 1.08 -9.93 -2.51
C SER A 320 2.57 -10.21 -2.76
N PRO A 321 3.31 -10.82 -1.81
CA PRO A 321 4.70 -11.23 -2.06
C PRO A 321 4.83 -12.15 -3.28
N GLU A 322 3.87 -13.07 -3.50
CA GLU A 322 3.85 -13.99 -4.64
C GLU A 322 3.68 -13.26 -5.96
N ASP A 323 2.83 -12.24 -6.01
CA ASP A 323 2.68 -11.41 -7.21
C ASP A 323 3.90 -10.51 -7.41
N MET A 324 4.51 -10.02 -6.32
CA MET A 324 5.71 -9.19 -6.38
C MET A 324 6.92 -9.93 -6.96
N ASP A 325 7.06 -11.24 -6.71
CA ASP A 325 8.11 -12.06 -7.34
C ASP A 325 8.01 -12.06 -8.88
N VAL A 326 6.79 -11.95 -9.42
CA VAL A 326 6.52 -11.91 -10.86
C VAL A 326 6.53 -10.48 -11.39
N LEU A 327 5.86 -9.55 -10.71
CA LEU A 327 5.63 -8.17 -11.17
C LEU A 327 6.78 -7.22 -10.83
N GLY A 328 7.56 -7.51 -9.78
CA GLY A 328 8.63 -6.64 -9.29
C GLY A 328 9.58 -6.16 -10.39
N PRO A 329 10.08 -7.03 -11.30
CA PRO A 329 10.93 -6.62 -12.41
C PRO A 329 10.26 -5.67 -13.42
N PHE A 330 8.91 -5.68 -13.48
CA PHE A 330 8.15 -4.84 -14.41
C PHE A 330 7.86 -3.44 -13.86
N VAL A 331 7.97 -3.21 -12.56
CA VAL A 331 7.77 -1.89 -11.96
C VAL A 331 8.78 -0.87 -12.50
N PRO A 332 10.11 -1.11 -12.47
CA PRO A 332 11.09 -0.21 -13.08
C PRO A 332 10.90 -0.09 -14.60
N LEU A 333 10.59 -1.18 -15.31
CA LEU A 333 10.29 -1.13 -16.74
C LEU A 333 9.11 -0.17 -17.03
N CYS A 334 7.99 -0.32 -16.34
CA CYS A 334 6.81 0.54 -16.52
C CYS A 334 7.15 2.02 -16.29
N ARG A 335 7.93 2.32 -15.24
CA ARG A 335 8.40 3.68 -14.97
C ARG A 335 9.29 4.22 -16.10
N GLN A 336 10.18 3.40 -16.63
CA GLN A 336 11.05 3.77 -17.75
C GLN A 336 10.24 3.98 -19.04
N LEU A 337 9.26 3.11 -19.35
CA LEU A 337 8.36 3.29 -20.50
C LEU A 337 7.54 4.59 -20.39
N GLY A 338 7.03 4.92 -19.20
CA GLY A 338 6.37 6.20 -18.96
C GLY A 338 7.28 7.40 -19.23
N ARG A 339 8.55 7.32 -18.79
CA ARG A 339 9.56 8.37 -19.02
C ARG A 339 9.89 8.54 -20.51
N ILE A 340 10.01 7.43 -21.24
CA ILE A 340 10.23 7.45 -22.69
C ILE A 340 9.01 8.10 -23.39
N LEU A 341 7.79 7.74 -23.01
CA LEU A 341 6.58 8.35 -23.58
C LEU A 341 6.51 9.85 -23.34
N ALA A 342 6.92 10.34 -22.16
CA ALA A 342 7.00 11.77 -21.88
C ALA A 342 7.93 12.50 -22.86
N ALA A 343 9.07 11.89 -23.21
CA ALA A 343 10.03 12.47 -24.17
C ALA A 343 9.57 12.35 -25.63
N LEU A 344 8.81 11.31 -25.97
CA LEU A 344 8.31 11.07 -27.33
C LEU A 344 6.99 11.79 -27.62
N GLY A 345 6.34 12.36 -26.61
CA GLY A 345 5.03 12.99 -26.73
C GLY A 345 5.03 14.15 -27.73
N GLU A 346 4.14 14.10 -28.70
CA GLU A 346 3.86 15.17 -29.66
C GLU A 346 2.48 15.77 -29.29
N GLY A 347 2.43 16.77 -28.41
CA GLY A 347 1.15 17.41 -28.07
C GLY A 347 1.19 18.21 -26.77
N PRO A 348 0.23 19.12 -26.56
CA PRO A 348 0.24 20.07 -25.45
C PRO A 348 -0.23 19.43 -24.12
N SER A 349 -0.89 18.28 -24.16
CA SER A 349 -1.47 17.61 -22.99
C SER A 349 -1.50 16.10 -23.16
N VAL A 350 -1.69 15.38 -22.06
CA VAL A 350 -1.98 13.93 -22.05
C VAL A 350 -3.42 13.76 -21.62
N ASP A 351 -4.26 13.19 -22.47
CA ASP A 351 -5.69 13.00 -22.20
C ASP A 351 -5.97 11.58 -21.68
N ARG A 352 -5.22 10.61 -22.21
CA ARG A 352 -5.44 9.18 -21.90
C ARG A 352 -4.14 8.41 -21.92
N VAL A 353 -3.98 7.54 -20.92
CA VAL A 353 -2.92 6.55 -20.82
C VAL A 353 -3.55 5.15 -20.81
N GLU A 354 -3.15 4.31 -21.76
CA GLU A 354 -3.59 2.93 -21.86
C GLU A 354 -2.40 2.00 -21.60
N VAL A 355 -2.50 1.14 -20.60
CA VAL A 355 -1.48 0.17 -20.21
C VAL A 355 -2.03 -1.22 -20.49
N GLU A 356 -1.46 -1.89 -21.47
CA GLU A 356 -1.81 -3.25 -21.88
C GLU A 356 -0.72 -4.21 -21.39
N LEU A 357 -1.13 -5.15 -20.56
CA LEU A 357 -0.29 -6.17 -19.94
C LEU A 357 -0.60 -7.52 -20.57
N ARG A 358 0.40 -8.23 -21.02
CA ARG A 358 0.25 -9.53 -21.69
C ARG A 358 1.14 -10.60 -21.09
N GLY A 359 0.64 -11.84 -21.08
CA GLY A 359 1.33 -13.00 -20.54
C GLY A 359 1.02 -13.26 -19.08
N ARG A 360 1.94 -13.89 -18.36
CA ARG A 360 1.76 -14.31 -16.95
C ARG A 360 1.50 -13.13 -16.01
N ILE A 361 2.05 -11.95 -16.31
CA ILE A 361 1.82 -10.74 -15.53
C ILE A 361 0.36 -10.31 -15.54
N ALA A 362 -0.36 -10.57 -16.65
CA ALA A 362 -1.78 -10.22 -16.79
C ALA A 362 -2.73 -11.03 -15.88
N GLU A 363 -2.25 -12.15 -15.32
CA GLU A 363 -3.01 -13.02 -14.41
C GLU A 363 -2.82 -12.65 -12.93
N ARG A 364 -2.05 -11.60 -12.66
CA ARG A 364 -1.67 -11.14 -11.32
C ARG A 364 -2.39 -9.86 -10.92
N ASP A 365 -2.20 -9.41 -9.67
CA ASP A 365 -2.67 -8.09 -9.23
C ASP A 365 -1.79 -6.98 -9.80
N THR A 366 -2.14 -6.51 -10.99
CA THR A 366 -1.35 -5.59 -11.82
C THR A 366 -1.47 -4.12 -11.46
N ARG A 367 -2.29 -3.75 -10.47
CA ARG A 367 -2.63 -2.34 -10.12
C ARG A 367 -1.43 -1.42 -9.94
N LEU A 368 -0.26 -1.94 -9.56
CA LEU A 368 0.96 -1.15 -9.38
C LEU A 368 1.63 -0.75 -10.72
N LEU A 369 1.44 -1.52 -11.79
CA LEU A 369 2.13 -1.29 -13.06
C LEU A 369 1.63 -0.03 -13.79
N PRO A 370 0.31 0.25 -13.91
CA PRO A 370 -0.17 1.54 -14.41
C PRO A 370 0.30 2.73 -13.58
N VAL A 371 0.35 2.59 -12.24
CA VAL A 371 0.88 3.63 -11.35
C VAL A 371 2.35 3.92 -11.64
N ALA A 372 3.16 2.88 -11.88
CA ALA A 372 4.57 3.05 -12.25
C ALA A 372 4.73 3.76 -13.62
N VAL A 373 3.86 3.47 -14.59
CA VAL A 373 3.82 4.18 -15.87
C VAL A 373 3.53 5.67 -15.66
N LEU A 374 2.50 6.00 -14.87
CA LEU A 374 2.14 7.38 -14.53
C LEU A 374 3.29 8.11 -13.82
N ALA A 375 3.93 7.48 -12.86
CA ALA A 375 5.07 8.06 -12.15
C ALA A 375 6.24 8.38 -13.11
N GLY A 376 6.47 7.53 -14.12
CA GLY A 376 7.44 7.79 -15.16
C GLY A 376 7.03 8.94 -16.10
N LEU A 377 5.79 8.92 -16.57
CA LEU A 377 5.22 9.90 -17.50
C LEU A 377 5.16 11.31 -16.91
N LEU A 378 4.63 11.43 -15.69
CA LEU A 378 4.43 12.71 -15.02
C LEU A 378 5.71 13.24 -14.34
N GLY A 379 6.66 12.37 -14.03
CA GLY A 379 7.93 12.73 -13.39
C GLY A 379 8.88 13.61 -14.26
N HIS A 380 8.43 14.07 -15.43
CA HIS A 380 9.12 15.07 -16.25
C HIS A 380 8.70 16.51 -15.91
N THR A 381 7.68 16.68 -15.08
CA THR A 381 7.22 18.00 -14.60
C THR A 381 8.07 18.46 -13.41
N ALA A 382 7.94 19.73 -13.01
CA ALA A 382 8.71 20.33 -11.90
C ALA A 382 8.35 19.76 -10.50
N GLU A 383 7.34 18.92 -10.40
CA GLU A 383 6.88 18.30 -9.15
C GLU A 383 7.57 16.96 -8.91
N GLU A 384 7.86 16.63 -7.66
CA GLU A 384 8.35 15.30 -7.28
C GLU A 384 7.24 14.25 -7.41
N VAL A 385 7.16 13.59 -8.56
CA VAL A 385 6.19 12.54 -8.84
C VAL A 385 6.77 11.17 -8.54
N ASN A 386 6.01 10.37 -7.79
CA ASN A 386 6.38 9.00 -7.43
C ASN A 386 5.16 8.06 -7.46
N LEU A 387 5.31 6.82 -6.98
CA LEU A 387 4.24 5.82 -6.98
C LEU A 387 3.06 6.17 -6.05
N VAL A 388 3.26 7.10 -5.12
CA VAL A 388 2.22 7.50 -4.15
C VAL A 388 1.28 8.54 -4.76
N ASN A 389 1.84 9.63 -5.32
CA ASN A 389 1.06 10.78 -5.78
C ASN A 389 0.71 10.76 -7.27
N ALA A 390 1.34 9.88 -8.07
CA ALA A 390 1.07 9.82 -9.51
C ALA A 390 -0.40 9.60 -9.87
N PRO A 391 -1.18 8.73 -9.17
CA PRO A 391 -2.61 8.56 -9.47
C PRO A 391 -3.42 9.83 -9.21
N SER A 392 -3.22 10.48 -8.06
CA SER A 392 -3.93 11.72 -7.71
C SER A 392 -3.62 12.85 -8.69
N LEU A 393 -2.34 13.00 -9.05
CA LEU A 393 -1.91 14.00 -10.05
C LEU A 393 -2.49 13.72 -11.44
N ALA A 394 -2.63 12.46 -11.83
CA ALA A 394 -3.28 12.09 -13.09
C ALA A 394 -4.77 12.49 -13.08
N GLU A 395 -5.46 12.22 -11.98
CA GLU A 395 -6.87 12.60 -11.78
C GLU A 395 -7.04 14.12 -11.78
N GLU A 396 -6.23 14.87 -11.04
CA GLU A 396 -6.26 16.34 -11.01
C GLU A 396 -6.02 16.97 -12.40
N ARG A 397 -5.22 16.30 -13.23
CA ARG A 397 -4.94 16.73 -14.61
C ARG A 397 -5.96 16.20 -15.62
N GLY A 398 -6.99 15.47 -15.18
CA GLY A 398 -8.02 14.91 -16.05
C GLY A 398 -7.53 13.77 -16.94
N ILE A 399 -6.42 13.11 -16.62
CA ILE A 399 -5.86 12.02 -17.40
C ILE A 399 -6.65 10.73 -17.14
N THR A 400 -7.26 10.18 -18.18
CA THR A 400 -7.95 8.89 -18.10
C THR A 400 -6.93 7.75 -18.20
N VAL A 401 -6.88 6.86 -17.20
CA VAL A 401 -6.01 5.68 -17.21
C VAL A 401 -6.84 4.43 -17.47
N VAL A 402 -6.41 3.61 -18.43
CA VAL A 402 -7.07 2.36 -18.80
C VAL A 402 -6.07 1.22 -18.73
N GLU A 403 -6.43 0.17 -18.02
CA GLU A 403 -5.66 -1.06 -17.93
C GLU A 403 -6.34 -2.16 -18.77
N LEU A 404 -5.55 -2.89 -19.55
CA LEU A 404 -6.00 -4.03 -20.35
C LEU A 404 -5.11 -5.24 -20.04
N ASN A 405 -5.72 -6.33 -19.62
CA ASN A 405 -5.04 -7.56 -19.24
C ASN A 405 -5.35 -8.68 -20.24
N GLU A 406 -4.31 -9.21 -20.90
CA GLU A 406 -4.42 -10.30 -21.88
C GLU A 406 -3.46 -11.45 -21.50
N PRO A 407 -3.95 -12.61 -21.06
CA PRO A 407 -3.10 -13.71 -20.59
C PRO A 407 -2.16 -14.30 -21.65
N VAL A 408 -2.38 -13.98 -22.93
CA VAL A 408 -1.60 -14.55 -24.03
C VAL A 408 -0.65 -13.52 -24.61
N ALA A 409 0.65 -13.77 -24.52
CA ALA A 409 1.70 -13.10 -25.28
C ALA A 409 2.22 -14.02 -26.38
N ARG A 410 2.42 -13.51 -27.62
CA ARG A 410 2.79 -14.36 -28.78
C ARG A 410 4.29 -14.60 -28.88
N ASP A 411 5.10 -13.52 -28.77
CA ASP A 411 6.55 -13.56 -29.08
C ASP A 411 7.42 -13.50 -27.81
N PHE A 412 6.84 -13.15 -26.67
CA PHE A 412 7.51 -13.00 -25.37
C PHE A 412 6.69 -13.65 -24.27
N THR A 413 7.32 -14.05 -23.17
CA THR A 413 6.61 -14.63 -22.03
C THR A 413 5.67 -13.59 -21.40
N ASP A 414 6.16 -12.36 -21.27
CA ASP A 414 5.44 -11.23 -20.69
C ASP A 414 5.76 -9.96 -21.50
N LEU A 415 4.80 -9.04 -21.61
CA LEU A 415 4.95 -7.83 -22.41
C LEU A 415 4.11 -6.70 -21.82
N VAL A 416 4.70 -5.51 -21.78
CA VAL A 416 4.02 -4.26 -21.40
C VAL A 416 3.95 -3.35 -22.62
N ARG A 417 2.75 -2.94 -22.98
CA ARG A 417 2.49 -1.95 -24.03
C ARG A 417 1.82 -0.74 -23.42
N VAL A 418 2.40 0.43 -23.63
CA VAL A 418 1.82 1.69 -23.15
C VAL A 418 1.52 2.60 -24.34
N ARG A 419 0.32 3.16 -24.35
CA ARG A 419 -0.14 4.16 -25.31
C ARG A 419 -0.53 5.43 -24.59
N VAL A 420 -0.15 6.56 -25.16
CA VAL A 420 -0.59 7.88 -24.69
C VAL A 420 -1.32 8.56 -25.86
N ALA A 421 -2.47 9.15 -25.56
CA ALA A 421 -3.23 9.97 -26.47
C ALA A 421 -3.24 11.43 -26.01
N SER A 422 -3.07 12.37 -26.97
CA SER A 422 -3.12 13.82 -26.81
C SER A 422 -3.87 14.38 -28.03
N GLY A 423 -5.18 14.63 -27.89
CA GLY A 423 -6.04 14.96 -29.03
C GLY A 423 -6.03 13.87 -30.10
N GLU A 424 -5.56 14.22 -31.31
CA GLU A 424 -5.40 13.26 -32.43
C GLU A 424 -4.06 12.51 -32.42
N HIS A 425 -3.08 12.99 -31.64
CA HIS A 425 -1.76 12.37 -31.56
C HIS A 425 -1.78 11.12 -30.66
N ARG A 426 -1.13 10.08 -31.11
CA ARG A 426 -0.99 8.83 -30.39
C ARG A 426 0.44 8.32 -30.45
N VAL A 427 1.03 8.12 -29.30
CA VAL A 427 2.37 7.54 -29.16
C VAL A 427 2.29 6.23 -28.40
N ARG A 428 3.06 5.24 -28.86
CA ARG A 428 3.10 3.90 -28.26
C ARG A 428 4.53 3.47 -28.06
N VAL A 429 4.76 2.82 -26.91
CA VAL A 429 6.00 2.09 -26.64
C VAL A 429 5.67 0.69 -26.14
N VAL A 430 6.58 -0.25 -26.39
CA VAL A 430 6.45 -1.64 -25.94
C VAL A 430 7.76 -2.06 -25.29
N GLY A 431 7.66 -2.75 -24.16
CA GLY A 431 8.82 -3.27 -23.45
C GLY A 431 8.55 -4.61 -22.79
N THR A 432 9.63 -5.26 -22.40
CA THR A 432 9.63 -6.52 -21.63
C THR A 432 10.86 -6.60 -20.74
N THR A 433 10.93 -7.63 -19.91
CA THR A 433 12.14 -7.99 -19.17
C THR A 433 12.73 -9.27 -19.72
N LEU A 434 14.06 -9.32 -19.90
CA LEU A 434 14.77 -10.47 -20.49
C LEU A 434 15.91 -10.97 -19.61
N GLY A 435 16.21 -12.27 -19.77
CA GLY A 435 17.31 -12.96 -19.11
C GLY A 435 17.07 -13.24 -17.64
N ASN A 436 18.00 -13.97 -17.01
CA ASN A 436 17.91 -14.39 -15.61
C ASN A 436 17.96 -13.24 -14.58
N ARG A 437 18.36 -12.04 -15.05
CA ARG A 437 18.40 -10.82 -14.22
C ARG A 437 17.22 -9.90 -14.49
N ASN A 438 16.24 -10.34 -15.28
CA ASN A 438 15.04 -9.57 -15.64
C ASN A 438 15.37 -8.15 -16.11
N ARG A 439 16.36 -8.00 -17.01
CA ARG A 439 16.77 -6.68 -17.49
C ARG A 439 15.68 -6.06 -18.36
N PRO A 440 15.36 -4.76 -18.17
CA PRO A 440 14.35 -4.09 -18.97
C PRO A 440 14.83 -3.86 -20.42
N HIS A 441 13.96 -4.14 -21.36
CA HIS A 441 14.19 -3.97 -22.80
C HIS A 441 13.09 -3.16 -23.44
N LEU A 442 13.44 -2.25 -24.34
CA LEU A 442 12.52 -1.57 -25.24
C LEU A 442 12.41 -2.36 -26.54
N LEU A 443 11.18 -2.64 -26.95
CA LEU A 443 10.88 -3.46 -28.14
C LEU A 443 10.23 -2.67 -29.28
N GLU A 444 9.59 -1.53 -28.96
CA GLU A 444 8.93 -0.69 -29.95
C GLU A 444 8.88 0.77 -29.49
N ALA A 445 9.17 1.69 -30.40
CA ALA A 445 8.88 3.12 -30.27
C ALA A 445 8.58 3.72 -31.65
N TRP A 446 7.71 4.74 -31.70
CA TRP A 446 7.26 5.38 -32.95
C TRP A 446 6.77 4.37 -34.03
N GLY A 447 6.16 3.25 -33.60
CA GLY A 447 5.66 2.20 -34.49
C GLY A 447 6.73 1.26 -35.09
N GLN A 448 8.01 1.48 -34.83
CA GLN A 448 9.11 0.65 -35.32
C GLN A 448 9.57 -0.34 -34.26
N ARG A 449 9.86 -1.60 -34.68
CA ARG A 449 10.25 -2.70 -33.80
C ARG A 449 11.76 -2.89 -33.78
N PHE A 450 12.30 -3.08 -32.59
CA PHE A 450 13.70 -3.40 -32.33
C PHE A 450 13.80 -4.13 -30.98
N ASN A 451 14.99 -4.49 -30.54
CA ASN A 451 15.23 -5.04 -29.21
C ASN A 451 16.51 -4.43 -28.66
N ILE A 452 16.37 -3.59 -27.62
CA ILE A 452 17.51 -2.95 -26.98
C ILE A 452 17.32 -2.94 -25.47
N GLN A 453 18.37 -3.29 -24.71
CA GLN A 453 18.37 -3.16 -23.26
C GLN A 453 18.30 -1.68 -22.89
N LEU A 454 17.43 -1.35 -21.92
CA LEU A 454 17.34 0.01 -21.39
C LEU A 454 18.50 0.28 -20.43
N GLU A 455 19.24 1.34 -20.73
CA GLU A 455 20.34 1.87 -19.92
C GLU A 455 20.01 3.30 -19.49
N ARG A 456 20.87 3.91 -18.66
CA ARG A 456 20.62 5.22 -18.06
C ARG A 456 20.37 6.34 -19.08
N HIS A 457 21.13 6.36 -20.16
CA HIS A 457 21.03 7.39 -21.21
C HIS A 457 20.58 6.74 -22.52
N LEU A 458 19.45 7.18 -23.02
CA LEU A 458 18.78 6.68 -24.20
C LEU A 458 18.53 7.83 -25.17
N THR A 459 18.92 7.66 -26.44
CA THR A 459 18.62 8.61 -27.51
C THR A 459 17.90 7.88 -28.65
N LEU A 460 16.78 8.43 -29.09
CA LEU A 460 15.99 7.91 -30.20
C LEU A 460 16.05 8.89 -31.35
N PHE A 461 16.31 8.36 -32.55
CA PHE A 461 16.34 9.12 -33.80
C PHE A 461 15.28 8.60 -34.75
N ARG A 462 14.54 9.50 -35.38
CA ARG A 462 13.58 9.22 -36.43
C ARG A 462 14.16 9.80 -37.74
N TYR A 463 14.34 8.98 -38.76
CA TYR A 463 15.07 9.39 -39.96
C TYR A 463 14.58 8.63 -41.20
N ARG A 464 14.95 9.15 -42.41
CA ARG A 464 14.76 8.46 -43.68
C ARG A 464 15.67 7.24 -43.73
N ASP A 465 15.11 6.05 -44.02
CA ASP A 465 15.87 4.81 -44.14
C ASP A 465 16.76 4.85 -45.40
N GLN A 466 18.00 5.27 -45.21
CA GLN A 466 19.00 5.37 -46.24
C GLN A 466 20.39 4.99 -45.71
N PRO A 467 21.31 4.52 -46.60
CA PRO A 467 22.68 4.20 -46.19
C PRO A 467 23.41 5.38 -45.55
N GLY A 468 24.27 5.08 -44.55
CA GLY A 468 25.16 6.05 -43.92
C GLY A 468 24.60 6.71 -42.63
N MET A 469 23.31 6.55 -42.29
CA MET A 469 22.70 7.23 -41.13
C MET A 469 23.32 6.80 -39.77
N ILE A 470 23.62 5.51 -39.60
CA ILE A 470 24.32 5.00 -38.40
C ILE A 470 25.72 5.64 -38.28
N GLY A 471 26.44 5.75 -39.43
CA GLY A 471 27.78 6.35 -39.47
C GLY A 471 27.78 7.81 -39.04
N ARG A 472 26.77 8.60 -39.46
CA ARG A 472 26.62 10.00 -39.04
C ARG A 472 26.40 10.15 -37.52
N VAL A 473 25.51 9.33 -36.94
CA VAL A 473 25.28 9.33 -35.48
C VAL A 473 26.57 8.91 -34.78
N GLY A 474 27.23 7.84 -35.22
CA GLY A 474 28.48 7.37 -34.62
C GLY A 474 29.60 8.41 -34.68
N GLN A 475 29.72 9.15 -35.78
CA GLN A 475 30.72 10.21 -35.94
C GLN A 475 30.38 11.40 -35.00
N ALA A 476 29.14 11.89 -35.03
CA ALA A 476 28.73 13.01 -34.15
C ALA A 476 28.94 12.68 -32.68
N PHE A 477 28.64 11.46 -32.23
CA PHE A 477 28.89 11.03 -30.87
C PHE A 477 30.38 10.96 -30.53
N GLY A 478 31.18 10.40 -31.46
CA GLY A 478 32.63 10.32 -31.31
C GLY A 478 33.33 11.69 -31.26
N ASP A 479 32.90 12.65 -32.09
CA ASP A 479 33.43 14.01 -32.12
C ASP A 479 33.15 14.77 -30.81
N HIS A 480 32.14 14.33 -30.04
CA HIS A 480 31.76 14.90 -28.73
C HIS A 480 32.10 13.97 -27.54
N GLU A 481 32.97 13.01 -27.74
CA GLU A 481 33.45 12.08 -26.71
C GLU A 481 32.33 11.28 -26.00
N VAL A 482 31.17 11.07 -26.66
CA VAL A 482 30.08 10.25 -26.20
C VAL A 482 30.25 8.81 -26.66
N ASN A 483 30.41 7.87 -25.75
CA ASN A 483 30.59 6.48 -26.10
C ASN A 483 29.24 5.75 -26.25
N ILE A 484 29.07 5.06 -27.39
CA ILE A 484 27.89 4.24 -27.67
C ILE A 484 28.03 2.88 -26.97
N VAL A 485 27.11 2.57 -26.04
CA VAL A 485 27.04 1.28 -25.34
C VAL A 485 26.34 0.24 -26.23
N SER A 486 25.20 0.63 -26.82
CA SER A 486 24.42 -0.23 -27.72
C SER A 486 23.63 0.62 -28.71
N ALA A 487 23.30 0.04 -29.86
CA ALA A 487 22.45 0.66 -30.87
C ALA A 487 21.55 -0.39 -31.54
N ALA A 488 20.32 -0.03 -31.82
CA ALA A 488 19.37 -0.87 -32.55
C ALA A 488 18.60 -0.03 -33.57
N VAL A 489 18.31 -0.62 -34.73
CA VAL A 489 17.51 0.01 -35.78
C VAL A 489 16.24 -0.78 -36.02
N GLY A 490 15.13 -0.09 -35.95
CA GLY A 490 13.81 -0.64 -36.26
C GLY A 490 13.27 -0.18 -37.60
N ARG A 491 12.68 -1.12 -38.34
CA ARG A 491 11.99 -0.91 -39.60
C ARG A 491 10.63 -1.61 -39.53
N HIS A 492 9.61 -1.05 -40.18
CA HIS A 492 8.30 -1.72 -40.27
C HIS A 492 8.36 -2.84 -41.33
N PRO A 493 8.00 -4.09 -40.97
CA PRO A 493 7.88 -5.16 -41.97
C PRO A 493 6.58 -4.94 -42.75
N GLY A 494 6.60 -4.34 -43.90
CA GLY A 494 5.43 -4.09 -44.73
C GLY A 494 5.42 -2.76 -45.48
N ASP A 495 6.38 -1.86 -45.22
CA ASP A 495 6.51 -0.57 -45.90
C ASP A 495 7.18 -0.77 -47.29
N GLU A 496 6.59 -1.66 -48.11
CA GLU A 496 7.08 -1.85 -49.50
C GLU A 496 6.60 -0.75 -50.44
N ASP A 497 5.65 0.11 -50.02
CA ASP A 497 5.03 1.11 -50.92
C ASP A 497 4.71 2.43 -50.19
N ASP A 498 5.76 3.09 -49.66
CA ASP A 498 5.59 4.45 -49.15
C ASP A 498 5.90 5.49 -50.23
N GLY A 499 4.88 6.33 -50.51
CA GLY A 499 4.90 7.43 -51.44
C GLY A 499 6.06 8.43 -51.23
N PRO A 500 5.96 9.68 -51.73
CA PRO A 500 7.09 10.60 -51.96
C PRO A 500 7.95 10.99 -50.75
N LYS A 501 7.62 10.53 -49.52
CA LYS A 501 8.38 10.81 -48.29
C LYS A 501 9.47 9.77 -47.94
N GLY A 502 9.54 8.62 -48.64
CA GLY A 502 10.52 7.56 -48.36
C GLY A 502 10.24 6.81 -47.05
N ARG A 503 10.87 5.62 -46.89
CA ARG A 503 10.75 4.78 -45.68
C ARG A 503 11.31 5.48 -44.46
N VAL A 504 10.60 5.40 -43.34
CA VAL A 504 11.03 5.93 -42.03
C VAL A 504 11.63 4.80 -41.20
N ALA A 505 12.79 5.03 -40.64
CA ALA A 505 13.41 4.14 -39.64
C ALA A 505 13.56 4.84 -38.28
N VAL A 506 13.66 4.05 -37.25
CA VAL A 506 13.98 4.52 -35.89
C VAL A 506 15.28 3.86 -35.45
N MET A 507 16.24 4.67 -35.04
CA MET A 507 17.47 4.20 -34.37
C MET A 507 17.36 4.55 -32.88
N VAL A 508 17.67 3.58 -32.04
CA VAL A 508 17.77 3.78 -30.58
C VAL A 508 19.22 3.51 -30.20
N VAL A 509 19.79 4.44 -29.47
CA VAL A 509 21.19 4.39 -29.01
C VAL A 509 21.22 4.55 -27.51
N THR A 510 21.97 3.71 -26.81
CA THR A 510 22.31 3.89 -25.40
C THR A 510 23.76 4.36 -25.29
N SER A 511 24.02 5.29 -24.40
CA SER A 511 25.36 5.91 -24.21
C SER A 511 25.79 5.90 -22.74
N ASP A 512 27.08 6.05 -22.50
CA ASP A 512 27.67 6.09 -21.16
C ASP A 512 27.44 7.43 -20.43
N GLN A 513 27.09 8.48 -21.17
CA GLN A 513 26.77 9.82 -20.67
C GLN A 513 25.63 10.45 -21.47
N PRO A 514 24.99 11.52 -20.95
CA PRO A 514 23.94 12.24 -21.68
C PRO A 514 24.50 12.83 -22.98
N VAL A 515 23.72 12.71 -24.07
CA VAL A 515 24.06 13.36 -25.34
C VAL A 515 23.74 14.85 -25.23
N PRO A 516 24.68 15.77 -25.51
CA PRO A 516 24.46 17.22 -25.47
C PRO A 516 23.36 17.66 -26.46
N GLU A 517 22.59 18.69 -26.10
CA GLU A 517 21.47 19.19 -26.93
C GLU A 517 21.92 19.75 -28.28
N ASP A 518 23.11 20.36 -28.33
CA ASP A 518 23.72 20.89 -29.58
C ASP A 518 24.04 19.78 -30.56
N VAL A 519 24.53 18.61 -30.11
CA VAL A 519 24.74 17.42 -30.94
C VAL A 519 23.44 16.92 -31.54
N LEU A 520 22.38 16.89 -30.75
CA LEU A 520 21.06 16.51 -31.24
C LEU A 520 20.53 17.50 -32.28
N ALA A 521 20.68 18.79 -32.02
CA ALA A 521 20.25 19.86 -32.92
C ALA A 521 21.01 19.79 -34.26
N GLU A 522 22.33 19.54 -34.25
CA GLU A 522 23.14 19.35 -35.42
C GLU A 522 22.69 18.16 -36.25
N LEU A 523 22.46 17.00 -35.62
CA LEU A 523 21.98 15.80 -36.28
C LEU A 523 20.60 16.01 -36.91
N VAL A 524 19.66 16.61 -36.20
CA VAL A 524 18.29 16.89 -36.71
C VAL A 524 18.33 17.89 -37.88
N ALA A 525 19.23 18.86 -37.85
CA ALA A 525 19.42 19.81 -38.95
C ALA A 525 20.06 19.16 -40.20
N SER A 526 20.68 18.01 -40.05
CA SER A 526 21.32 17.29 -41.19
C SER A 526 20.28 16.55 -42.04
N GLU A 527 20.60 16.43 -43.34
CA GLU A 527 19.69 15.81 -44.32
C GLU A 527 19.32 14.37 -43.93
N GLY A 528 18.04 14.07 -43.91
CA GLY A 528 17.50 12.72 -43.69
C GLY A 528 17.03 12.45 -42.26
N PHE A 529 17.37 13.27 -41.25
CA PHE A 529 16.78 13.19 -39.92
C PHE A 529 15.47 13.98 -39.84
N TYR A 530 14.51 13.45 -39.09
CA TYR A 530 13.20 14.09 -38.85
C TYR A 530 13.04 14.55 -37.41
N ASP A 531 13.55 13.76 -36.43
CA ASP A 531 13.47 14.06 -35.02
C ASP A 531 14.54 13.30 -34.22
N ALA A 532 14.94 13.85 -33.09
CA ALA A 532 15.79 13.20 -32.13
C ALA A 532 15.31 13.54 -30.70
N ARG A 533 15.28 12.53 -29.83
CA ARG A 533 14.86 12.68 -28.44
C ARG A 533 15.85 11.97 -27.52
N THR A 534 16.27 12.64 -26.46
CA THR A 534 17.09 12.02 -25.41
C THR A 534 16.32 11.87 -24.13
N VAL A 535 16.59 10.80 -23.40
CA VAL A 535 15.90 10.45 -22.16
C VAL A 535 16.93 9.94 -21.15
N SER A 536 16.94 10.53 -19.96
CA SER A 536 17.65 9.96 -18.81
C SER A 536 16.68 9.11 -18.00
N LEU A 537 16.96 7.80 -17.97
CA LEU A 537 16.13 6.82 -17.28
C LEU A 537 16.58 6.64 -15.83
N PRO A 538 15.65 6.46 -14.88
CA PRO A 538 16.00 6.04 -13.54
C PRO A 538 16.60 4.63 -13.58
N VAL A 539 17.72 4.42 -12.91
CA VAL A 539 18.40 3.12 -12.77
C VAL A 539 17.92 2.40 -11.52
#